data_0986db04852654a625fe1d32cabf87ed
#
_entry.id   0986db04852654a625fe1d32cabf87ed
#
_cell.length_a   1.000
_cell.length_b   1.000
_cell.length_c   1.000
_cell.angle_alpha   90.00
_cell.angle_beta   90.00
_cell.angle_gamma   90.00
#
_symmetry.space_group_name_H-M   'P 1'
#
loop_
_entity.id
_entity.type
_entity.pdbx_description
1 polymer ?
#
loop_
_entity_poly.entity_id
_entity_poly.type
_entity_poly.pdbx_seq_one_letter_code
_entity_poly.pdbx_strand_id
1 'polypeptide(L)'
;IIHCQAFRRLKHKTQVFLAPSGDHYRTRLTHTLEVAQIARTIARALRLNEDLTEAVALGHDLGHTPFGHAGERALNQVFENGFRHYEQSVRVVEKIEKGGKGLNLTDEVKNGILCHTRGEEAYTLEGQIIKIADKIAYINHDIDDAERAGVLAEEDIPLSLRMQLGMTKSERINNMVIDVIKNSDDKIRMSDDLSLIHISEPTRQAEIS
;
A
#
# COMPACT_ATOMS: atom_id res chain seq x y z
N ILE A 1 2.46 -0.73 17.40
CA ILE A 1 1.94 -1.53 16.27
C ILE A 1 2.81 -2.75 16.03
N ILE A 2 4.12 -2.62 15.82
CA ILE A 2 5.04 -3.73 15.45
C ILE A 2 4.95 -4.92 16.42
N HIS A 3 4.76 -4.68 17.73
CA HIS A 3 4.68 -5.73 18.75
C HIS A 3 3.32 -6.42 18.84
N CYS A 4 2.30 -6.00 18.10
CA CYS A 4 0.98 -6.60 18.14
C CYS A 4 0.90 -7.92 17.33
N GLN A 5 -0.12 -8.73 17.62
CA GLN A 5 -0.28 -10.02 16.95
C GLN A 5 -0.65 -9.86 15.48
N ALA A 6 -1.52 -8.91 15.15
CA ALA A 6 -1.96 -8.64 13.79
C ALA A 6 -0.79 -8.28 12.88
N PHE A 7 0.16 -7.45 13.35
CA PHE A 7 1.35 -7.10 12.57
C PHE A 7 2.21 -8.33 12.24
N ARG A 8 2.46 -9.19 13.24
CA ARG A 8 3.22 -10.44 13.03
C ARG A 8 2.53 -11.41 12.06
N ARG A 9 1.19 -11.40 12.01
CA ARG A 9 0.40 -12.24 11.08
C ARG A 9 0.52 -11.80 9.63
N LEU A 10 0.95 -10.57 9.34
CA LEU A 10 1.18 -10.09 7.98
C LEU A 10 2.20 -10.94 7.21
N LYS A 11 3.14 -11.59 7.90
CA LYS A 11 4.12 -12.50 7.30
C LYS A 11 3.49 -13.73 6.62
N HIS A 12 2.28 -14.11 7.02
CA HIS A 12 1.54 -15.27 6.50
C HIS A 12 0.40 -14.88 5.54
N LYS A 13 0.29 -13.61 5.18
CA LYS A 13 -0.67 -13.10 4.21
C LYS A 13 0.06 -12.80 2.91
N THR A 14 -0.42 -13.37 1.80
CA THR A 14 0.11 -13.09 0.46
C THR A 14 -0.29 -11.69 0.00
N GLN A 15 0.53 -11.08 -0.84
CA GLN A 15 0.19 -9.78 -1.43
C GLN A 15 -0.74 -9.96 -2.63
N VAL A 16 -0.31 -10.56 -3.71
CA VAL A 16 -1.10 -10.72 -4.95
C VAL A 16 -1.11 -12.19 -5.40
N PHE A 17 0.04 -12.82 -5.54
CA PHE A 17 0.14 -14.18 -6.04
C PHE A 17 0.12 -15.21 -4.92
N LEU A 18 -0.59 -16.31 -5.11
CA LEU A 18 -0.49 -17.50 -4.26
C LEU A 18 0.94 -18.02 -4.36
N ALA A 19 1.69 -17.96 -3.27
CA ALA A 19 3.08 -18.33 -3.23
C ALA A 19 3.28 -19.80 -3.61
N PRO A 20 3.92 -20.13 -4.75
CA PRO A 20 4.55 -21.41 -4.89
C PRO A 20 5.74 -21.49 -3.93
N SER A 21 6.20 -22.68 -3.59
CA SER A 21 7.29 -22.95 -2.64
C SER A 21 8.58 -22.19 -2.98
N GLY A 22 9.01 -21.26 -2.09
CA GLY A 22 10.28 -20.51 -2.24
C GLY A 22 10.39 -19.33 -1.27
N ASP A 23 11.61 -18.92 -0.93
CA ASP A 23 11.89 -17.86 0.06
C ASP A 23 11.77 -16.43 -0.48
N HIS A 24 11.49 -16.26 -1.77
CA HIS A 24 11.57 -14.97 -2.46
C HIS A 24 10.21 -14.28 -2.65
N TYR A 25 9.13 -14.83 -2.07
CA TYR A 25 7.80 -14.24 -2.24
C TYR A 25 7.55 -13.09 -1.28
N ARG A 26 6.97 -12.02 -1.83
CA ARG A 26 6.59 -10.86 -1.06
C ARG A 26 5.35 -11.15 -0.22
N THR A 27 5.50 -10.94 1.08
CA THR A 27 4.39 -11.01 2.04
C THR A 27 3.83 -9.61 2.30
N ARG A 28 2.64 -9.52 2.89
CA ARG A 28 2.11 -8.23 3.34
C ARG A 28 3.01 -7.54 4.35
N LEU A 29 3.78 -8.29 5.13
CA LEU A 29 4.74 -7.70 6.05
C LEU A 29 5.84 -6.92 5.32
N THR A 30 6.45 -7.52 4.29
CA THR A 30 7.49 -6.85 3.51
C THR A 30 6.94 -5.66 2.74
N HIS A 31 5.75 -5.79 2.14
CA HIS A 31 5.04 -4.67 1.52
C HIS A 31 4.82 -3.52 2.51
N THR A 32 4.28 -3.80 3.70
CA THR A 32 4.05 -2.77 4.73
C THR A 32 5.33 -2.03 5.12
N LEU A 33 6.47 -2.73 5.20
CA LEU A 33 7.76 -2.10 5.49
C LEU A 33 8.26 -1.24 4.32
N GLU A 34 8.05 -1.66 3.08
CA GLU A 34 8.40 -0.88 1.89
C GLU A 34 7.53 0.38 1.79
N VAL A 35 6.23 0.27 2.05
CA VAL A 35 5.32 1.44 2.15
C VAL A 35 5.80 2.40 3.23
N ALA A 36 6.15 1.91 4.41
CA ALA A 36 6.66 2.75 5.50
C ALA A 36 7.95 3.47 5.12
N GLN A 37 8.87 2.80 4.43
CA GLN A 37 10.12 3.39 3.97
C GLN A 37 9.89 4.50 2.93
N ILE A 38 9.04 4.27 1.93
CA ILE A 38 8.68 5.26 0.91
C ILE A 38 7.99 6.46 1.56
N ALA A 39 6.97 6.19 2.39
CA ALA A 39 6.19 7.23 3.06
C ALA A 39 7.05 8.13 3.96
N ARG A 40 7.94 7.55 4.75
CA ARG A 40 8.88 8.32 5.60
C ARG A 40 9.86 9.15 4.77
N THR A 41 10.30 8.66 3.61
CA THR A 41 11.17 9.43 2.72
C THR A 41 10.46 10.69 2.21
N ILE A 42 9.19 10.56 1.81
CA ILE A 42 8.35 11.68 1.39
C ILE A 42 8.11 12.64 2.57
N ALA A 43 7.69 12.12 3.74
CA ALA A 43 7.43 12.92 4.93
C ALA A 43 8.65 13.73 5.36
N ARG A 44 9.84 13.12 5.37
CA ARG A 44 11.10 13.79 5.69
C ARG A 44 11.41 14.92 4.72
N ALA A 45 11.25 14.69 3.42
CA ALA A 45 11.51 15.72 2.40
C ALA A 45 10.55 16.90 2.52
N LEU A 46 9.29 16.65 2.85
CA LEU A 46 8.24 17.65 3.07
C LEU A 46 8.26 18.24 4.50
N ARG A 47 9.19 17.81 5.38
CA ARG A 47 9.31 18.25 6.78
C ARG A 47 8.04 17.97 7.62
N LEU A 48 7.37 16.88 7.34
CA LEU A 48 6.21 16.38 8.07
C LEU A 48 6.64 15.44 9.20
N ASN A 49 5.68 15.00 10.01
CA ASN A 49 5.93 14.11 11.14
C ASN A 49 6.18 12.67 10.66
N GLU A 50 7.47 12.25 10.67
CA GLU A 50 7.88 10.91 10.24
C GLU A 50 7.30 9.81 11.13
N ASP A 51 7.16 10.02 12.44
CA ASP A 51 6.66 9.02 13.37
C ASP A 51 5.16 8.77 13.17
N LEU A 52 4.38 9.84 12.90
CA LEU A 52 2.98 9.71 12.53
C LEU A 52 2.83 8.97 11.21
N THR A 53 3.61 9.34 10.21
CA THR A 53 3.63 8.70 8.89
C THR A 53 3.93 7.20 9.01
N GLU A 54 4.97 6.84 9.76
CA GLU A 54 5.35 5.44 9.99
C GLU A 54 4.24 4.67 10.72
N ALA A 55 3.64 5.26 11.75
CA ALA A 55 2.57 4.60 12.49
C ALA A 55 1.36 4.27 11.61
N VAL A 56 0.95 5.20 10.73
CA VAL A 56 -0.13 4.96 9.75
C VAL A 56 0.30 3.86 8.78
N ALA A 57 1.51 3.96 8.20
CA ALA A 57 2.02 2.97 7.25
C ALA A 57 2.06 1.56 7.83
N LEU A 58 2.55 1.40 9.07
CA LEU A 58 2.61 0.09 9.73
C LEU A 58 1.23 -0.45 10.12
N GLY A 59 0.23 0.41 10.21
CA GLY A 59 -1.13 0.06 10.62
C GLY A 59 -2.11 -0.20 9.48
N HIS A 60 -1.84 0.31 8.27
CA HIS A 60 -2.84 0.38 7.20
C HIS A 60 -3.44 -0.97 6.80
N ASP A 61 -2.63 -2.03 6.76
CA ASP A 61 -2.99 -3.36 6.23
C ASP A 61 -3.27 -4.43 7.30
N LEU A 62 -3.34 -4.07 8.60
CA LEU A 62 -3.51 -5.03 9.69
C LEU A 62 -4.79 -5.85 9.58
N GLY A 63 -5.86 -5.26 9.06
CA GLY A 63 -7.18 -5.86 8.87
C GLY A 63 -7.35 -6.65 7.58
N HIS A 64 -6.34 -6.71 6.72
CA HIS A 64 -6.47 -7.39 5.43
C HIS A 64 -6.69 -8.89 5.58
N THR A 65 -7.50 -9.46 4.67
CA THR A 65 -7.84 -10.89 4.65
C THR A 65 -6.70 -11.75 4.12
N PRO A 66 -6.66 -13.06 4.43
CA PRO A 66 -5.94 -14.01 3.59
C PRO A 66 -6.44 -13.93 2.14
N PHE A 67 -5.57 -14.17 1.17
CA PHE A 67 -5.86 -14.07 -0.27
C PHE A 67 -6.19 -12.65 -0.77
N GLY A 68 -5.68 -11.62 -0.09
CA GLY A 68 -5.73 -10.23 -0.56
C GLY A 68 -7.14 -9.75 -0.91
N HIS A 69 -7.28 -9.04 -2.02
CA HIS A 69 -8.56 -8.50 -2.48
C HIS A 69 -9.58 -9.59 -2.89
N ALA A 70 -9.13 -10.78 -3.31
CA ALA A 70 -10.05 -11.88 -3.58
C ALA A 70 -10.78 -12.33 -2.30
N GLY A 71 -10.05 -12.48 -1.20
CA GLY A 71 -10.62 -12.77 0.11
C GLY A 71 -11.53 -11.66 0.62
N GLU A 72 -11.17 -10.40 0.39
CA GLU A 72 -12.00 -9.25 0.74
C GLU A 72 -13.31 -9.24 -0.05
N ARG A 73 -13.26 -9.45 -1.38
CA ARG A 73 -14.47 -9.56 -2.21
C ARG A 73 -15.39 -10.69 -1.74
N ALA A 74 -14.84 -11.87 -1.43
CA ALA A 74 -15.62 -13.00 -0.95
C ALA A 74 -16.29 -12.68 0.40
N LEU A 75 -15.57 -12.12 1.36
CA LEU A 75 -16.16 -11.71 2.64
C LEU A 75 -17.21 -10.61 2.48
N ASN A 76 -16.98 -9.66 1.60
CA ASN A 76 -17.93 -8.57 1.35
C ASN A 76 -19.27 -9.07 0.77
N GLN A 77 -19.26 -10.21 0.07
CA GLN A 77 -20.49 -10.84 -0.47
C GLN A 77 -21.29 -11.60 0.58
N VAL A 78 -20.62 -12.22 1.55
CA VAL A 78 -21.28 -13.09 2.54
C VAL A 78 -21.57 -12.38 3.86
N PHE A 79 -20.97 -11.23 4.12
CA PHE A 79 -21.18 -10.47 5.35
C PHE A 79 -22.29 -9.45 5.14
N GLU A 80 -23.32 -9.47 5.97
CA GLU A 80 -24.54 -8.64 5.84
C GLU A 80 -24.23 -7.13 5.75
N ASN A 81 -23.23 -6.65 6.51
CA ASN A 81 -22.79 -5.24 6.51
C ASN A 81 -21.62 -4.97 5.56
N GLY A 82 -21.24 -5.95 4.72
CA GLY A 82 -20.04 -5.86 3.91
C GLY A 82 -18.75 -6.00 4.72
N PHE A 83 -17.64 -6.12 4.02
CA PHE A 83 -16.31 -6.20 4.62
C PHE A 83 -15.33 -5.30 3.87
N ARG A 84 -14.58 -4.49 4.61
CA ARG A 84 -13.54 -3.60 4.07
C ARG A 84 -12.29 -3.69 4.95
N HIS A 85 -11.14 -3.95 4.34
CA HIS A 85 -9.90 -4.19 5.08
C HIS A 85 -9.47 -2.96 5.91
N TYR A 86 -9.67 -1.75 5.42
CA TYR A 86 -9.31 -0.53 6.13
C TYR A 86 -10.17 -0.28 7.38
N GLU A 87 -11.47 -0.55 7.33
CA GLU A 87 -12.35 -0.53 8.49
C GLU A 87 -11.96 -1.61 9.49
N GLN A 88 -11.64 -2.80 8.98
CA GLN A 88 -11.16 -3.89 9.82
C GLN A 88 -9.78 -3.58 10.43
N SER A 89 -8.89 -2.86 9.73
CA SER A 89 -7.61 -2.41 10.29
C SER A 89 -7.83 -1.50 11.50
N VAL A 90 -8.74 -0.54 11.42
CA VAL A 90 -9.12 0.30 12.56
C VAL A 90 -9.72 -0.56 13.68
N ARG A 91 -10.65 -1.47 13.37
CA ARG A 91 -11.23 -2.36 14.37
C ARG A 91 -10.19 -3.23 15.07
N VAL A 92 -9.17 -3.71 14.34
CA VAL A 92 -8.06 -4.49 14.91
C VAL A 92 -7.32 -3.67 15.96
N VAL A 93 -6.93 -2.44 15.64
CA VAL A 93 -6.13 -1.59 16.54
C VAL A 93 -6.93 -1.02 17.70
N GLU A 94 -8.24 -0.85 17.55
CA GLU A 94 -9.11 -0.30 18.60
C GLU A 94 -9.72 -1.36 19.53
N LYS A 95 -10.11 -2.52 18.98
CA LYS A 95 -11.02 -3.44 19.67
C LYS A 95 -10.54 -4.88 19.76
N ILE A 96 -9.56 -5.31 18.96
CA ILE A 96 -9.18 -6.74 18.92
C ILE A 96 -7.87 -6.98 19.65
N GLU A 97 -6.86 -6.14 19.40
CA GLU A 97 -5.54 -6.31 19.99
C GLU A 97 -5.55 -6.17 21.53
N LYS A 98 -4.54 -6.73 22.17
CA LYS A 98 -4.36 -6.72 23.63
C LYS A 98 -5.58 -7.25 24.43
N GLY A 99 -6.20 -8.32 23.90
CA GLY A 99 -7.35 -8.95 24.58
C GLY A 99 -8.59 -8.05 24.65
N GLY A 100 -8.83 -7.26 23.59
CA GLY A 100 -9.99 -6.39 23.48
C GLY A 100 -9.77 -4.95 23.96
N LYS A 101 -8.57 -4.62 24.45
CA LYS A 101 -8.25 -3.26 24.95
C LYS A 101 -7.77 -2.30 23.85
N GLY A 102 -7.38 -2.84 22.70
CA GLY A 102 -6.80 -2.07 21.62
C GLY A 102 -5.38 -1.56 21.89
N LEU A 103 -4.83 -0.84 20.91
CA LEU A 103 -3.45 -0.33 20.97
C LEU A 103 -3.35 1.09 21.50
N ASN A 104 -4.46 1.77 21.76
CA ASN A 104 -4.52 3.16 22.20
C ASN A 104 -3.76 4.11 21.25
N LEU A 105 -4.06 4.02 19.96
CA LEU A 105 -3.50 4.90 18.94
C LEU A 105 -4.25 6.24 18.91
N THR A 106 -3.56 7.29 18.46
CA THR A 106 -4.17 8.62 18.30
C THR A 106 -5.21 8.63 17.15
N ASP A 107 -6.06 9.63 17.12
CA ASP A 107 -7.10 9.73 16.10
C ASP A 107 -6.51 10.00 14.72
N GLU A 108 -5.38 10.71 14.64
CA GLU A 108 -4.64 10.94 13.38
C GLU A 108 -4.18 9.62 12.76
N VAL A 109 -3.62 8.71 13.57
CA VAL A 109 -3.19 7.39 13.09
C VAL A 109 -4.38 6.57 12.60
N LYS A 110 -5.48 6.54 13.37
CA LYS A 110 -6.70 5.81 13.01
C LYS A 110 -7.35 6.35 11.74
N ASN A 111 -7.42 7.68 11.61
CA ASN A 111 -7.92 8.32 10.40
C ASN A 111 -7.05 8.01 9.18
N GLY A 112 -5.73 8.11 9.31
CA GLY A 112 -4.81 7.73 8.23
C GLY A 112 -4.98 6.28 7.79
N ILE A 113 -5.15 5.34 8.74
CA ILE A 113 -5.43 3.93 8.46
C ILE A 113 -6.78 3.79 7.72
N LEU A 114 -7.81 4.50 8.15
CA LEU A 114 -9.15 4.41 7.55
C LEU A 114 -9.17 4.94 6.12
N CYS A 115 -8.47 6.03 5.85
CA CYS A 115 -8.55 6.79 4.60
C CYS A 115 -7.45 6.45 3.59
N HIS A 116 -6.62 5.40 3.81
CA HIS A 116 -5.49 5.11 2.92
C HIS A 116 -5.91 4.57 1.54
N THR A 117 -7.15 4.13 1.38
CA THR A 117 -7.68 3.59 0.11
C THR A 117 -8.52 4.62 -0.65
N ARG A 118 -9.45 4.14 -1.50
CA ARG A 118 -10.44 4.95 -2.19
C ARG A 118 -11.52 5.42 -1.20
N GLY A 119 -11.89 6.69 -1.26
CA GLY A 119 -12.91 7.28 -0.41
C GLY A 119 -12.49 8.64 0.12
N GLU A 120 -12.78 8.89 1.38
CA GLU A 120 -12.41 10.13 2.05
C GLU A 120 -10.90 10.31 2.13
N GLU A 121 -10.45 11.55 2.03
CA GLU A 121 -9.05 11.90 2.17
C GLU A 121 -8.70 12.03 3.65
N ALA A 122 -7.52 11.53 4.04
CA ALA A 122 -7.06 11.70 5.41
C ALA A 122 -6.89 13.20 5.72
N TYR A 123 -7.27 13.62 6.93
CA TYR A 123 -7.19 15.03 7.31
C TYR A 123 -5.78 15.50 7.65
N THR A 124 -4.81 14.59 7.81
CA THR A 124 -3.40 14.92 7.95
C THR A 124 -2.64 14.65 6.66
N LEU A 125 -1.62 15.47 6.35
CA LEU A 125 -0.77 15.25 5.18
C LEU A 125 -0.01 13.92 5.29
N GLU A 126 0.39 13.55 6.50
CA GLU A 126 1.02 12.25 6.79
C GLU A 126 0.10 11.07 6.39
N GLY A 127 -1.18 11.14 6.71
CA GLY A 127 -2.15 10.14 6.29
C GLY A 127 -2.35 10.11 4.77
N GLN A 128 -2.35 11.25 4.11
CA GLN A 128 -2.45 11.36 2.65
C GLN A 128 -1.24 10.72 1.94
N ILE A 129 -0.04 10.85 2.51
CA ILE A 129 1.18 10.21 1.96
C ILE A 129 0.99 8.72 1.81
N ILE A 130 0.32 8.05 2.77
CA ILE A 130 0.20 6.60 2.76
C ILE A 130 -0.54 6.09 1.53
N LYS A 131 -1.59 6.78 1.12
CA LYS A 131 -2.36 6.44 -0.09
C LYS A 131 -1.51 6.42 -1.36
N ILE A 132 -0.55 7.34 -1.47
CA ILE A 132 0.36 7.41 -2.62
C ILE A 132 1.52 6.43 -2.46
N ALA A 133 2.10 6.34 -1.26
CA ALA A 133 3.21 5.43 -0.99
C ALA A 133 2.81 3.96 -1.18
N ASP A 134 1.60 3.58 -0.76
CA ASP A 134 1.04 2.25 -0.99
C ASP A 134 0.94 1.93 -2.49
N LYS A 135 0.43 2.87 -3.28
CA LYS A 135 0.38 2.71 -4.75
C LYS A 135 1.76 2.58 -5.38
N ILE A 136 2.72 3.42 -4.99
CA ILE A 136 4.09 3.35 -5.50
C ILE A 136 4.70 1.97 -5.19
N ALA A 137 4.54 1.49 -3.97
CA ALA A 137 5.00 0.17 -3.57
C ALA A 137 4.29 -0.92 -4.39
N TYR A 138 2.96 -0.91 -4.43
CA TYR A 138 2.13 -1.91 -5.11
C TYR A 138 2.49 -2.06 -6.59
N ILE A 139 2.53 -0.97 -7.36
CA ILE A 139 2.84 -1.00 -8.80
C ILE A 139 4.23 -1.61 -9.06
N ASN A 140 5.23 -1.19 -8.28
CA ASN A 140 6.58 -1.70 -8.46
C ASN A 140 6.69 -3.18 -8.05
N HIS A 141 5.86 -3.63 -7.11
CA HIS A 141 5.78 -5.03 -6.72
C HIS A 141 5.13 -5.90 -7.78
N ASP A 142 4.03 -5.43 -8.36
CA ASP A 142 3.30 -6.18 -9.37
C ASP A 142 4.14 -6.37 -10.64
N ILE A 143 4.89 -5.34 -11.05
CA ILE A 143 5.83 -5.46 -12.17
C ILE A 143 6.89 -6.52 -11.87
N ASP A 144 7.58 -6.44 -10.72
CA ASP A 144 8.61 -7.40 -10.34
C ASP A 144 8.08 -8.84 -10.25
N ASP A 145 6.89 -9.01 -9.67
CA ASP A 145 6.30 -10.34 -9.48
C ASP A 145 5.80 -10.92 -10.82
N ALA A 146 5.28 -10.08 -11.73
CA ALA A 146 4.90 -10.48 -13.07
C ALA A 146 6.12 -10.85 -13.93
N GLU A 147 7.23 -10.11 -13.82
CA GLU A 147 8.50 -10.45 -14.49
C GLU A 147 9.05 -11.79 -13.99
N ARG A 148 9.06 -12.02 -12.67
CA ARG A 148 9.51 -13.29 -12.08
C ARG A 148 8.63 -14.48 -12.46
N ALA A 149 7.34 -14.25 -12.60
CA ALA A 149 6.39 -15.26 -13.04
C ALA A 149 6.48 -15.54 -14.54
N GLY A 150 7.26 -14.76 -15.30
CA GLY A 150 7.36 -14.86 -16.76
C GLY A 150 6.07 -14.46 -17.50
N VAL A 151 5.20 -13.71 -16.83
CA VAL A 151 3.94 -13.19 -17.38
C VAL A 151 4.15 -11.87 -18.08
N LEU A 152 5.14 -11.10 -17.64
CA LEU A 152 5.52 -9.81 -18.20
C LEU A 152 7.03 -9.82 -18.48
N ALA A 153 7.44 -9.32 -19.66
CA ALA A 153 8.83 -8.99 -19.93
C ALA A 153 9.01 -7.47 -19.83
N GLU A 154 10.21 -7.00 -19.53
CA GLU A 154 10.50 -5.57 -19.45
C GLU A 154 10.14 -4.84 -20.76
N GLU A 155 10.30 -5.51 -21.91
CA GLU A 155 9.98 -5.01 -23.23
C GLU A 155 8.47 -4.83 -23.48
N ASP A 156 7.62 -5.53 -22.72
CA ASP A 156 6.16 -5.41 -22.81
C ASP A 156 5.65 -4.08 -22.21
N ILE A 157 6.46 -3.45 -21.36
CA ILE A 157 6.17 -2.11 -20.85
C ILE A 157 6.52 -1.09 -21.94
N PRO A 158 5.56 -0.29 -22.43
CA PRO A 158 5.80 0.70 -23.47
C PRO A 158 7.03 1.57 -23.19
N LEU A 159 7.91 1.73 -24.17
CA LEU A 159 9.17 2.47 -24.00
C LEU A 159 8.92 3.91 -23.48
N SER A 160 7.84 4.55 -23.94
CA SER A 160 7.45 5.89 -23.45
C SER A 160 7.22 5.92 -21.95
N LEU A 161 6.60 4.89 -21.38
CA LEU A 161 6.39 4.77 -19.93
C LEU A 161 7.70 4.48 -19.20
N ARG A 162 8.55 3.60 -19.73
CA ARG A 162 9.87 3.34 -19.16
C ARG A 162 10.76 4.58 -19.16
N MET A 163 10.74 5.36 -20.23
CA MET A 163 11.50 6.63 -20.29
C MET A 163 10.99 7.66 -19.29
N GLN A 164 9.71 7.68 -19.01
CA GLN A 164 9.08 8.62 -18.07
C GLN A 164 9.24 8.17 -16.61
N LEU A 165 9.00 6.90 -16.34
CA LEU A 165 9.05 6.34 -14.98
C LEU A 165 10.47 5.96 -14.54
N GLY A 166 11.33 5.54 -15.46
CA GLY A 166 12.66 4.98 -15.23
C GLY A 166 12.79 3.57 -15.77
N MET A 167 13.99 3.20 -16.18
CA MET A 167 14.29 1.91 -16.80
C MET A 167 14.44 0.77 -15.79
N THR A 168 14.75 1.11 -14.55
CA THR A 168 14.90 0.13 -13.46
C THR A 168 13.88 0.37 -12.35
N LYS A 169 13.61 -0.65 -11.53
CA LYS A 169 12.76 -0.51 -10.35
C LYS A 169 13.19 0.64 -9.43
N SER A 170 14.49 0.75 -9.18
CA SER A 170 15.02 1.81 -8.32
C SER A 170 14.78 3.20 -8.90
N GLU A 171 14.95 3.36 -10.21
CA GLU A 171 14.66 4.61 -10.90
C GLU A 171 13.16 4.90 -10.87
N ARG A 172 12.29 3.91 -11.12
CA ARG A 172 10.84 4.08 -11.06
C ARG A 172 10.38 4.59 -9.70
N ILE A 173 10.80 3.93 -8.62
CA ILE A 173 10.46 4.37 -7.25
C ILE A 173 11.00 5.77 -6.99
N ASN A 174 12.26 6.04 -7.32
CA ASN A 174 12.89 7.34 -7.10
C ASN A 174 12.15 8.46 -7.85
N ASN A 175 11.83 8.25 -9.12
CA ASN A 175 11.16 9.26 -9.93
C ASN A 175 9.75 9.56 -9.41
N MET A 176 8.98 8.52 -9.02
CA MET A 176 7.66 8.69 -8.42
C MET A 176 7.75 9.44 -7.08
N VAL A 177 8.69 9.11 -6.21
CA VAL A 177 8.89 9.78 -4.92
C VAL A 177 9.27 11.24 -5.12
N ILE A 178 10.19 11.53 -6.04
CA ILE A 178 10.61 12.92 -6.37
C ILE A 178 9.44 13.71 -6.94
N ASP A 179 8.62 13.09 -7.80
CA ASP A 179 7.45 13.72 -8.38
C ASP A 179 6.45 14.13 -7.29
N VAL A 180 6.14 13.23 -6.36
CA VAL A 180 5.26 13.53 -5.22
C VAL A 180 5.82 14.68 -4.40
N ILE A 181 7.11 14.66 -4.07
CA ILE A 181 7.74 15.73 -3.27
C ILE A 181 7.66 17.09 -3.98
N LYS A 182 7.85 17.14 -5.30
CA LYS A 182 7.82 18.38 -6.08
C LYS A 182 6.42 18.95 -6.27
N ASN A 183 5.41 18.09 -6.32
CA ASN A 183 4.03 18.50 -6.62
C ASN A 183 3.15 18.62 -5.36
N SER A 184 3.67 18.26 -4.20
CA SER A 184 2.95 18.36 -2.92
C SER A 184 3.22 19.70 -2.26
N ASP A 185 2.12 20.33 -1.79
CA ASP A 185 2.11 21.64 -1.15
C ASP A 185 1.13 21.60 0.03
N ASP A 186 -0.07 22.16 -0.13
CA ASP A 186 -1.20 22.07 0.82
C ASP A 186 -1.87 20.69 0.84
N LYS A 187 -1.60 19.88 -0.18
CA LYS A 187 -2.06 18.50 -0.34
C LYS A 187 -0.95 17.61 -0.89
N ILE A 188 -1.02 16.34 -0.56
CA ILE A 188 -0.12 15.34 -1.14
C ILE A 188 -0.67 14.90 -2.49
N ARG A 189 0.12 15.13 -3.55
CA ARG A 189 -0.28 14.79 -4.92
C ARG A 189 0.90 14.39 -5.78
N MET A 190 0.60 13.69 -6.83
CA MET A 190 1.49 13.35 -7.93
C MET A 190 1.13 14.22 -9.13
N SER A 191 2.05 14.49 -10.04
CA SER A 191 1.75 15.18 -11.29
C SER A 191 0.66 14.45 -12.09
N ASP A 192 -0.09 15.18 -12.93
CA ASP A 192 -1.12 14.59 -13.76
C ASP A 192 -0.54 13.53 -14.72
N ASP A 193 0.65 13.77 -15.26
CA ASP A 193 1.34 12.84 -16.15
C ASP A 193 1.60 11.49 -15.50
N LEU A 194 2.10 11.46 -14.26
CA LEU A 194 2.34 10.22 -13.52
C LEU A 194 1.06 9.65 -12.91
N SER A 195 0.10 10.48 -12.55
CA SER A 195 -1.21 10.06 -12.03
C SER A 195 -2.02 9.29 -13.06
N LEU A 196 -1.97 9.67 -14.34
CA LEU A 196 -2.65 8.98 -15.45
C LEU A 196 -2.08 7.58 -15.70
N ILE A 197 -0.80 7.35 -15.47
CA ILE A 197 -0.16 6.04 -15.58
C ILE A 197 -0.76 5.05 -14.57
N HIS A 198 -1.17 5.52 -13.41
CA HIS A 198 -1.86 4.70 -12.39
C HIS A 198 -3.28 4.26 -12.78
N ILE A 199 -3.90 4.88 -13.79
CA ILE A 199 -5.27 4.55 -14.23
C ILE A 199 -5.25 3.44 -15.29
N SER A 200 -4.13 3.28 -16.01
CA SER A 200 -3.96 2.31 -17.10
C SER A 200 -3.25 1.03 -16.67
N GLU A 201 -3.49 0.53 -15.45
CA GLU A 201 -2.88 -0.71 -14.95
C GLU A 201 -3.17 -1.92 -15.85
N PRO A 202 -2.15 -2.51 -16.51
CA PRO A 202 -2.35 -3.73 -17.29
C PRO A 202 -2.69 -4.95 -16.42
N THR A 203 -2.42 -4.90 -15.12
CA THR A 203 -2.65 -5.99 -14.17
C THR A 203 -4.12 -6.22 -13.83
N ARG A 204 -5.02 -5.25 -14.02
CA ARG A 204 -6.46 -5.47 -13.82
C ARG A 204 -7.11 -6.40 -14.86
N GLN A 205 -6.50 -6.57 -16.03
CA GLN A 205 -7.00 -7.48 -17.06
C GLN A 205 -6.57 -8.94 -16.83
N ALA A 206 -5.46 -9.19 -16.16
CA ALA A 206 -4.97 -10.54 -15.86
C ALA A 206 -5.71 -11.23 -14.70
N GLU A 207 -6.45 -10.48 -13.87
CA GLU A 207 -7.28 -11.05 -12.79
C GLU A 207 -8.67 -11.55 -13.26
N ILE A 208 -9.02 -11.38 -14.55
CA ILE A 208 -10.37 -11.67 -15.10
C ILE A 208 -10.37 -12.87 -16.06
N SER A 209 -9.22 -13.50 -16.32
CA SER A 209 -9.15 -14.70 -17.18
C SER A 209 -8.82 -15.97 -16.41
#